data_4f21834db8c498800a88c617f2a35bb1
#
_entry.id   4f21834db8c498800a88c617f2a35bb1
#
_cell.length_a   1.000
_cell.length_b   1.000
_cell.length_c   1.000
_cell.angle_alpha   90.00
_cell.angle_beta   90.00
_cell.angle_gamma   90.00
#
_symmetry.space_group_name_H-M   'P 1'
#
loop_
_entity.id
_entity.type
_entity.pdbx_description
1 polymer ?
#
loop_
_entity_poly.entity_id
_entity_poly.type
_entity_poly.pdbx_seq_one_letter_code
_entity_poly.pdbx_strand_id
1 'polypeptide(L)'
;MTIRISIEALEVIDAIARKGSFAAAAESLFHVPSALTYTVRKLEEDLGVTLFDRSGHRARLTEAGAELLNEGRHLLDAALALESHVKRVATGIETHIGIAINDLFNMQPIYALLQAFYAQGFGTRIKLTREVFGGSWDALLSGRADISIGAPGEAPAGGGYATKLLGQLEFVFAVAPHHALAKLQEPLENQDIIKYRAVAAADSSRNLPPRTSGILSGQDVLTVPDMQSKLEAQINGLGVGYLPIQLANRYAAQGNLIIKQVAEPKTIAPTFLAWRNNRKTGIGKAQQWLLKRLEKLTLEELLIH
;
A
#
# COMPACT_ATOMS: atom_id res chain seq x y z
N MET A 1 -12.02 -2.79 -35.77
CA MET A 1 -12.73 -2.53 -34.50
C MET A 1 -12.17 -1.23 -33.95
N THR A 2 -13.00 -0.18 -33.77
CA THR A 2 -12.52 1.13 -33.26
C THR A 2 -12.78 1.18 -31.77
N ILE A 3 -11.74 1.52 -30.98
CA ILE A 3 -11.88 1.73 -29.52
C ILE A 3 -12.69 3.00 -29.30
N ARG A 4 -13.73 2.91 -28.47
CA ARG A 4 -14.63 4.03 -28.16
C ARG A 4 -14.33 4.69 -26.82
N ILE A 5 -13.52 4.04 -25.99
CA ILE A 5 -13.07 4.56 -24.69
C ILE A 5 -11.84 5.42 -24.92
N SER A 6 -11.87 6.69 -24.52
CA SER A 6 -10.72 7.58 -24.53
C SER A 6 -10.13 7.75 -23.13
N ILE A 7 -8.84 8.09 -23.05
CA ILE A 7 -8.18 8.41 -21.77
C ILE A 7 -8.88 9.59 -21.09
N GLU A 8 -9.22 10.64 -21.84
CA GLU A 8 -9.96 11.80 -21.33
C GLU A 8 -11.31 11.42 -20.69
N ALA A 9 -12.08 10.52 -21.33
CA ALA A 9 -13.33 10.06 -20.77
C ALA A 9 -13.13 9.28 -19.45
N LEU A 10 -12.08 8.46 -19.34
CA LEU A 10 -11.75 7.75 -18.12
C LEU A 10 -11.35 8.72 -17.00
N GLU A 11 -10.55 9.76 -17.30
CA GLU A 11 -10.17 10.81 -16.33
C GLU A 11 -11.41 11.54 -15.81
N VAL A 12 -12.36 11.87 -16.68
CA VAL A 12 -13.62 12.52 -16.30
C VAL A 12 -14.43 11.64 -15.37
N ILE A 13 -14.59 10.34 -15.69
CA ILE A 13 -15.33 9.39 -14.84
C ILE A 13 -14.66 9.22 -13.48
N ASP A 14 -13.34 9.07 -13.44
CA ASP A 14 -12.59 8.95 -12.18
C ASP A 14 -12.71 10.21 -11.32
N ALA A 15 -12.63 11.39 -11.94
CA ALA A 15 -12.82 12.66 -11.23
C ALA A 15 -14.22 12.80 -10.64
N ILE A 16 -15.28 12.44 -11.41
CA ILE A 16 -16.67 12.50 -10.91
C ILE A 16 -16.86 11.53 -9.75
N ALA A 17 -16.35 10.30 -9.86
CA ALA A 17 -16.45 9.30 -8.81
C ALA A 17 -15.74 9.74 -7.53
N ARG A 18 -14.55 10.35 -7.62
CA ARG A 18 -13.78 10.85 -6.46
C ARG A 18 -14.40 12.08 -5.83
N LYS A 19 -14.94 12.99 -6.64
CA LYS A 19 -15.51 14.28 -6.15
C LYS A 19 -16.98 14.19 -5.79
N GLY A 20 -17.68 13.13 -6.20
CA GLY A 20 -19.09 12.88 -5.89
C GLY A 20 -20.09 13.76 -6.66
N SER A 21 -19.62 14.70 -7.51
CA SER A 21 -20.49 15.52 -8.37
C SER A 21 -19.79 15.99 -9.63
N PHE A 22 -20.57 16.20 -10.70
CA PHE A 22 -20.10 16.74 -11.98
C PHE A 22 -19.48 18.14 -11.84
N ALA A 23 -20.08 19.00 -11.00
CA ALA A 23 -19.59 20.35 -10.78
C ALA A 23 -18.20 20.36 -10.07
N ALA A 24 -18.06 19.62 -8.99
CA ALA A 24 -16.78 19.53 -8.27
C ALA A 24 -15.69 18.83 -9.10
N ALA A 25 -16.05 17.85 -9.93
CA ALA A 25 -15.12 17.23 -10.86
C ALA A 25 -14.66 18.22 -11.94
N ALA A 26 -15.58 18.98 -12.52
CA ALA A 26 -15.27 20.00 -13.52
C ALA A 26 -14.31 21.05 -13.00
N GLU A 27 -14.54 21.57 -11.79
CA GLU A 27 -13.62 22.48 -11.12
C GLU A 27 -12.22 21.87 -10.97
N SER A 28 -12.14 20.59 -10.53
CA SER A 28 -10.85 19.91 -10.33
C SER A 28 -10.08 19.62 -11.62
N LEU A 29 -10.77 19.55 -12.76
CA LEU A 29 -10.19 19.33 -14.08
C LEU A 29 -10.05 20.64 -14.91
N PHE A 30 -10.37 21.79 -14.32
CA PHE A 30 -10.37 23.10 -15.01
C PHE A 30 -11.29 23.12 -16.26
N HIS A 31 -12.42 22.45 -16.17
CA HIS A 31 -13.45 22.39 -17.21
C HIS A 31 -14.78 22.99 -16.74
N VAL A 32 -15.68 23.22 -17.68
CA VAL A 32 -17.08 23.57 -17.36
C VAL A 32 -17.92 22.31 -17.15
N PRO A 33 -18.92 22.30 -16.25
CA PRO A 33 -19.74 21.12 -15.97
C PRO A 33 -20.44 20.51 -17.18
N SER A 34 -20.82 21.37 -18.15
CA SER A 34 -21.46 20.92 -19.42
C SER A 34 -20.52 20.06 -20.27
N ALA A 35 -19.20 20.33 -20.27
CA ALA A 35 -18.23 19.53 -21.01
C ALA A 35 -18.14 18.12 -20.44
N LEU A 36 -18.05 17.98 -19.10
CA LEU A 36 -18.03 16.67 -18.46
C LEU A 36 -19.31 15.89 -18.72
N THR A 37 -20.46 16.58 -18.64
CA THR A 37 -21.76 15.97 -18.94
C THR A 37 -21.83 15.45 -20.38
N TYR A 38 -21.31 16.21 -21.33
CA TYR A 38 -21.23 15.80 -22.73
C TYR A 38 -20.31 14.58 -22.91
N THR A 39 -19.09 14.61 -22.31
CA THR A 39 -18.13 13.50 -22.41
C THR A 39 -18.71 12.19 -21.86
N VAL A 40 -19.34 12.24 -20.69
CA VAL A 40 -19.98 11.06 -20.08
C VAL A 40 -21.12 10.55 -20.93
N ARG A 41 -22.03 11.44 -21.36
CA ARG A 41 -23.19 11.07 -22.20
C ARG A 41 -22.76 10.44 -23.53
N LYS A 42 -21.75 11.01 -24.19
CA LYS A 42 -21.22 10.46 -25.42
C LYS A 42 -20.63 9.06 -25.21
N LEU A 43 -19.90 8.84 -24.10
CA LEU A 43 -19.36 7.51 -23.79
C LEU A 43 -20.49 6.50 -23.46
N GLU A 44 -21.52 6.91 -22.72
CA GLU A 44 -22.73 6.11 -22.45
C GLU A 44 -23.44 5.70 -23.77
N GLU A 45 -23.59 6.64 -24.69
CA GLU A 45 -24.16 6.39 -26.01
C GLU A 45 -23.28 5.43 -26.84
N ASP A 46 -21.98 5.66 -26.87
CA ASP A 46 -21.01 4.84 -27.61
C ASP A 46 -20.93 3.40 -27.11
N LEU A 47 -21.07 3.17 -25.80
CA LEU A 47 -21.06 1.86 -25.15
C LEU A 47 -22.46 1.22 -25.07
N GLY A 48 -23.52 2.00 -25.22
CA GLY A 48 -24.91 1.55 -25.08
C GLY A 48 -25.31 1.21 -23.65
N VAL A 49 -24.64 1.81 -22.64
CA VAL A 49 -24.87 1.56 -21.21
C VAL A 49 -24.88 2.87 -20.43
N THR A 50 -25.62 2.91 -19.32
CA THR A 50 -25.60 4.04 -18.39
C THR A 50 -24.49 3.81 -17.35
N LEU A 51 -23.62 4.80 -17.15
CA LEU A 51 -22.49 4.73 -16.22
C LEU A 51 -22.76 5.42 -14.88
N PHE A 52 -23.65 6.42 -14.87
CA PHE A 52 -24.06 7.13 -13.66
C PHE A 52 -25.58 7.10 -13.46
N ASP A 53 -25.98 6.78 -12.25
CA ASP A 53 -27.35 7.00 -11.78
C ASP A 53 -27.54 8.50 -11.48
N ARG A 54 -28.52 9.11 -12.14
CA ARG A 54 -28.85 10.54 -12.04
C ARG A 54 -30.14 10.78 -11.24
N SER A 55 -30.69 9.76 -10.61
CA SER A 55 -31.95 9.86 -9.86
C SER A 55 -31.82 10.63 -8.54
N GLY A 56 -30.59 10.83 -8.04
CA GLY A 56 -30.28 11.47 -6.76
C GLY A 56 -29.47 12.76 -6.89
N HIS A 57 -29.27 13.46 -5.74
CA HIS A 57 -28.45 14.67 -5.66
C HIS A 57 -26.93 14.43 -5.84
N ARG A 58 -26.47 13.20 -5.76
CA ARG A 58 -25.06 12.82 -5.92
C ARG A 58 -24.89 11.90 -7.13
N ALA A 59 -23.82 12.11 -7.87
CA ALA A 59 -23.44 11.21 -8.96
C ALA A 59 -23.01 9.87 -8.36
N ARG A 60 -23.78 8.80 -8.62
CA ARG A 60 -23.46 7.43 -8.21
C ARG A 60 -23.18 6.59 -9.45
N LEU A 61 -22.11 5.81 -9.39
CA LEU A 61 -21.84 4.87 -10.47
C LEU A 61 -22.88 3.75 -10.47
N THR A 62 -23.28 3.32 -11.67
CA THR A 62 -23.98 2.06 -11.88
C THR A 62 -22.97 0.91 -11.74
N GLU A 63 -23.45 -0.33 -11.79
CA GLU A 63 -22.56 -1.51 -11.81
C GLU A 63 -21.61 -1.47 -13.02
N ALA A 64 -22.12 -1.15 -14.21
CA ALA A 64 -21.31 -0.96 -15.41
C ALA A 64 -20.30 0.20 -15.27
N GLY A 65 -20.71 1.31 -14.62
CA GLY A 65 -19.82 2.43 -14.32
C GLY A 65 -18.71 2.09 -13.35
N ALA A 66 -19.02 1.27 -12.34
CA ALA A 66 -18.01 0.81 -11.36
C ALA A 66 -17.00 -0.13 -12.01
N GLU A 67 -17.44 -1.05 -12.85
CA GLU A 67 -16.55 -1.94 -13.62
C GLU A 67 -15.67 -1.16 -14.59
N LEU A 68 -16.27 -0.24 -15.38
CA LEU A 68 -15.48 0.62 -16.26
C LEU A 68 -14.44 1.43 -15.52
N LEU A 69 -14.76 1.97 -14.34
CA LEU A 69 -13.82 2.74 -13.54
C LEU A 69 -12.69 1.87 -12.97
N ASN A 70 -13.01 0.65 -12.51
CA ASN A 70 -12.03 -0.29 -12.01
C ASN A 70 -10.97 -0.61 -13.07
N GLU A 71 -11.41 -1.10 -14.22
CA GLU A 71 -10.51 -1.42 -15.34
C GLU A 71 -9.89 -0.17 -15.97
N GLY A 72 -10.66 0.92 -16.03
CA GLY A 72 -10.22 2.21 -16.58
C GLY A 72 -9.06 2.83 -15.80
N ARG A 73 -8.98 2.62 -14.50
CA ARG A 73 -7.85 3.09 -13.68
C ARG A 73 -6.54 2.41 -14.06
N HIS A 74 -6.56 1.15 -14.44
CA HIS A 74 -5.37 0.47 -14.95
C HIS A 74 -4.89 1.10 -16.27
N LEU A 75 -5.80 1.51 -17.14
CA LEU A 75 -5.44 2.20 -18.39
C LEU A 75 -4.92 3.62 -18.12
N LEU A 76 -5.48 4.35 -17.17
CA LEU A 76 -4.97 5.67 -16.76
C LEU A 76 -3.56 5.57 -16.17
N ASP A 77 -3.32 4.61 -15.30
CA ASP A 77 -2.00 4.35 -14.72
C ASP A 77 -0.98 3.98 -15.81
N ALA A 78 -1.38 3.17 -16.79
CA ALA A 78 -0.53 2.80 -17.92
C ALA A 78 -0.21 4.00 -18.83
N ALA A 79 -1.18 4.90 -19.07
CA ALA A 79 -0.98 6.12 -19.87
C ALA A 79 0.01 7.07 -19.16
N LEU A 80 -0.16 7.32 -17.87
CA LEU A 80 0.77 8.12 -17.06
C LEU A 80 2.19 7.52 -17.03
N ALA A 81 2.29 6.18 -16.94
CA ALA A 81 3.57 5.49 -17.00
C ALA A 81 4.24 5.67 -18.37
N LEU A 82 3.48 5.63 -19.46
CA LEU A 82 3.97 5.86 -20.82
C LEU A 82 4.51 7.29 -20.99
N GLU A 83 3.76 8.30 -20.56
CA GLU A 83 4.22 9.69 -20.60
C GLU A 83 5.51 9.91 -19.81
N SER A 84 5.56 9.39 -18.59
CA SER A 84 6.76 9.44 -17.76
C SER A 84 7.94 8.74 -18.42
N HIS A 85 7.69 7.61 -19.10
CA HIS A 85 8.70 6.87 -19.83
C HIS A 85 9.25 7.67 -21.00
N VAL A 86 8.40 8.26 -21.84
CA VAL A 86 8.83 9.08 -22.99
C VAL A 86 9.66 10.28 -22.52
N LYS A 87 9.20 11.01 -21.49
CA LYS A 87 9.93 12.13 -20.92
C LYS A 87 11.27 11.70 -20.32
N ARG A 88 11.33 10.55 -19.65
CA ARG A 88 12.58 9.99 -19.13
C ARG A 88 13.57 9.63 -20.24
N VAL A 89 13.11 9.06 -21.34
CA VAL A 89 13.97 8.76 -22.50
C VAL A 89 14.60 10.05 -23.05
N ALA A 90 13.82 11.13 -23.12
CA ALA A 90 14.29 12.43 -23.61
C ALA A 90 15.25 13.15 -22.67
N THR A 91 15.03 13.06 -21.35
CA THR A 91 15.76 13.86 -20.34
C THR A 91 16.72 13.05 -19.47
N GLY A 92 16.55 11.76 -19.41
CA GLY A 92 17.22 10.85 -18.46
C GLY A 92 16.72 10.99 -17.03
N ILE A 93 15.63 11.73 -16.79
CA ILE A 93 15.06 12.02 -15.46
C ILE A 93 13.58 11.60 -15.44
N GLU A 94 13.15 10.92 -14.40
CA GLU A 94 11.74 10.59 -14.17
C GLU A 94 10.93 11.87 -13.86
N THR A 95 9.74 11.98 -14.43
CA THR A 95 8.79 13.06 -14.07
C THR A 95 8.03 12.74 -12.79
N HIS A 96 7.89 11.48 -12.47
CA HIS A 96 7.18 10.97 -11.30
C HIS A 96 7.83 9.69 -10.79
N ILE A 97 7.89 9.52 -9.47
CA ILE A 97 8.32 8.29 -8.80
C ILE A 97 7.34 7.98 -7.68
N GLY A 98 6.72 6.79 -7.75
CA GLY A 98 5.92 6.21 -6.68
C GLY A 98 6.79 5.43 -5.70
N ILE A 99 6.62 5.66 -4.40
CA ILE A 99 7.32 4.93 -3.35
C ILE A 99 6.29 4.32 -2.40
N ALA A 100 6.22 2.99 -2.39
CA ALA A 100 5.45 2.21 -1.42
C ALA A 100 6.30 1.96 -0.19
N ILE A 101 5.77 2.23 0.99
CA ILE A 101 6.48 2.08 2.26
C ILE A 101 5.66 1.16 3.15
N ASN A 102 6.28 0.08 3.64
CA ASN A 102 5.61 -0.82 4.57
C ASN A 102 5.22 -0.06 5.86
N ASP A 103 4.04 -0.38 6.39
CA ASP A 103 3.45 0.30 7.56
C ASP A 103 4.24 0.12 8.86
N LEU A 104 5.15 -0.84 8.91
CA LEU A 104 6.09 -1.03 10.02
C LEU A 104 7.20 0.03 10.08
N PHE A 105 7.38 0.82 9.00
CA PHE A 105 8.53 1.72 8.89
C PHE A 105 8.21 3.15 9.29
N ASN A 106 9.18 3.77 9.96
CA ASN A 106 9.14 5.16 10.36
C ASN A 106 9.28 6.07 9.13
N MET A 107 8.46 7.11 9.08
CA MET A 107 8.49 8.08 7.98
C MET A 107 9.61 9.13 8.13
N GLN A 108 10.19 9.33 9.31
CA GLN A 108 11.19 10.39 9.54
C GLN A 108 12.44 10.23 8.68
N PRO A 109 13.08 9.04 8.57
CA PRO A 109 14.21 8.85 7.66
C PRO A 109 13.84 9.09 6.19
N ILE A 110 12.60 8.75 5.81
CA ILE A 110 12.08 8.97 4.45
C ILE A 110 11.89 10.47 4.19
N TYR A 111 11.35 11.23 5.13
CA TYR A 111 11.20 12.68 4.98
C TYR A 111 12.55 13.40 4.88
N ALA A 112 13.54 13.00 5.69
CA ALA A 112 14.90 13.52 5.59
C ALA A 112 15.53 13.23 4.21
N LEU A 113 15.33 12.01 3.69
CA LEU A 113 15.75 11.62 2.34
C LEU A 113 15.08 12.50 1.27
N LEU A 114 13.76 12.72 1.38
CA LEU A 114 13.01 13.53 0.42
C LEU A 114 13.41 15.01 0.45
N GLN A 115 13.70 15.56 1.62
CA GLN A 115 14.24 16.92 1.73
C GLN A 115 15.55 17.05 0.96
N ALA A 116 16.47 16.09 1.13
CA ALA A 116 17.72 16.05 0.38
C ALA A 116 17.51 15.81 -1.13
N PHE A 117 16.47 15.05 -1.50
CA PHE A 117 16.10 14.79 -2.89
C PHE A 117 15.60 16.05 -3.59
N TYR A 118 14.69 16.79 -2.98
CA TYR A 118 14.16 18.02 -3.57
C TYR A 118 15.23 19.11 -3.74
N ALA A 119 16.24 19.14 -2.86
CA ALA A 119 17.39 20.03 -3.01
C ALA A 119 18.26 19.76 -4.28
N GLN A 120 18.09 18.56 -4.92
CA GLN A 120 18.81 18.26 -6.18
C GLN A 120 18.17 18.91 -7.41
N GLY A 121 16.94 19.41 -7.33
CA GLY A 121 16.29 20.10 -8.44
C GLY A 121 15.92 19.20 -9.64
N PHE A 122 15.69 17.89 -9.46
CA PHE A 122 15.31 17.00 -10.57
C PHE A 122 13.97 17.36 -11.22
N GLY A 123 13.09 18.09 -10.53
CA GLY A 123 11.73 18.36 -11.01
C GLY A 123 10.79 17.15 -10.94
N THR A 124 11.25 16.04 -10.37
CA THR A 124 10.48 14.80 -10.23
C THR A 124 9.46 14.93 -9.11
N ARG A 125 8.21 14.56 -9.38
CA ARG A 125 7.16 14.46 -8.37
C ARG A 125 7.25 13.13 -7.64
N ILE A 126 7.22 13.15 -6.30
CA ILE A 126 7.21 11.94 -5.47
C ILE A 126 5.79 11.69 -4.94
N LYS A 127 5.32 10.44 -5.06
CA LYS A 127 4.09 9.96 -4.42
C LYS A 127 4.45 8.88 -3.41
N LEU A 128 4.08 9.09 -2.14
CA LEU A 128 4.24 8.09 -1.08
C LEU A 128 2.92 7.36 -0.85
N THR A 129 3.00 6.06 -0.65
CA THR A 129 1.88 5.22 -0.18
C THR A 129 2.32 4.36 0.98
N ARG A 130 1.41 4.11 1.92
CA ARG A 130 1.61 3.13 2.99
C ARG A 130 0.99 1.82 2.53
N GLU A 131 1.73 0.73 2.72
CA GLU A 131 1.28 -0.60 2.31
C GLU A 131 1.47 -1.60 3.46
N VAL A 132 0.55 -2.54 3.57
CA VAL A 132 0.54 -3.59 4.58
C VAL A 132 0.80 -4.94 3.90
N PHE A 133 1.64 -5.77 4.47
CA PHE A 133 2.00 -7.11 3.97
C PHE A 133 2.31 -7.16 2.46
N GLY A 134 1.55 -8.00 1.72
CA GLY A 134 1.70 -8.21 0.28
C GLY A 134 1.44 -6.98 -0.57
N GLY A 135 0.73 -5.98 -0.02
CA GLY A 135 0.50 -4.70 -0.69
C GLY A 135 1.76 -3.99 -1.14
N SER A 136 2.89 -4.18 -0.42
CA SER A 136 4.21 -3.67 -0.82
C SER A 136 4.67 -4.25 -2.16
N TRP A 137 4.50 -5.56 -2.38
CA TRP A 137 4.78 -6.24 -3.64
C TRP A 137 3.76 -5.92 -4.72
N ASP A 138 2.47 -5.89 -4.35
CA ASP A 138 1.38 -5.58 -5.26
C ASP A 138 1.53 -4.17 -5.85
N ALA A 139 1.89 -3.18 -5.04
CA ALA A 139 2.14 -1.82 -5.50
C ALA A 139 3.28 -1.76 -6.54
N LEU A 140 4.34 -2.54 -6.33
CA LEU A 140 5.47 -2.60 -7.25
C LEU A 140 5.10 -3.30 -8.57
N LEU A 141 4.46 -4.47 -8.50
CA LEU A 141 4.12 -5.29 -9.66
C LEU A 141 3.04 -4.65 -10.53
N SER A 142 2.02 -4.04 -9.92
CA SER A 142 0.97 -3.32 -10.63
C SER A 142 1.40 -1.98 -11.21
N GLY A 143 2.59 -1.48 -10.88
CA GLY A 143 3.08 -0.17 -11.31
C GLY A 143 2.56 1.01 -10.50
N ARG A 144 1.84 0.78 -9.40
CA ARG A 144 1.44 1.83 -8.46
C ARG A 144 2.63 2.46 -7.74
N ALA A 145 3.75 1.72 -7.63
CA ALA A 145 5.01 2.20 -7.10
C ALA A 145 6.19 1.78 -8.01
N ASP A 146 7.23 2.60 -8.03
CA ASP A 146 8.50 2.34 -8.70
C ASP A 146 9.53 1.76 -7.73
N ILE A 147 9.40 2.11 -6.45
CA ILE A 147 10.24 1.65 -5.34
C ILE A 147 9.32 1.15 -4.21
N SER A 148 9.67 0.03 -3.61
CA SER A 148 9.03 -0.50 -2.40
C SER A 148 10.06 -0.66 -1.29
N ILE A 149 9.80 -0.03 -0.13
CA ILE A 149 10.65 -0.06 1.05
C ILE A 149 9.98 -0.95 2.09
N GLY A 150 10.62 -2.08 2.41
CA GLY A 150 10.09 -3.03 3.39
C GLY A 150 9.15 -4.09 2.81
N ALA A 151 9.33 -4.48 1.56
CA ALA A 151 8.57 -5.58 0.96
C ALA A 151 8.88 -6.90 1.70
N PRO A 152 7.87 -7.57 2.33
CA PRO A 152 8.10 -8.69 3.22
C PRO A 152 8.13 -10.05 2.53
N GLY A 153 8.90 -10.98 3.08
CA GLY A 153 8.95 -12.37 2.65
C GLY A 153 9.60 -12.56 1.28
N GLU A 154 9.34 -13.71 0.67
CA GLU A 154 9.89 -14.01 -0.65
C GLU A 154 9.29 -13.12 -1.74
N ALA A 155 10.14 -12.75 -2.68
CA ALA A 155 9.76 -11.97 -3.84
C ALA A 155 8.84 -12.79 -4.76
N PRO A 156 7.70 -12.24 -5.25
CA PRO A 156 6.80 -12.96 -6.15
C PRO A 156 7.51 -13.42 -7.44
N ALA A 157 7.10 -14.56 -7.99
CA ALA A 157 7.58 -15.02 -9.29
C ALA A 157 7.20 -14.04 -10.42
N GLY A 158 7.97 -14.00 -11.51
CA GLY A 158 7.66 -13.21 -12.70
C GLY A 158 8.71 -12.15 -13.07
N GLY A 159 9.52 -11.68 -12.14
CA GLY A 159 10.62 -10.73 -12.41
C GLY A 159 10.14 -9.31 -12.74
N GLY A 160 11.00 -8.53 -13.43
CA GLY A 160 10.72 -7.11 -13.75
C GLY A 160 11.08 -6.12 -12.63
N TYR A 161 11.70 -6.62 -11.57
CA TYR A 161 12.18 -5.84 -10.43
C TYR A 161 13.56 -6.35 -9.97
N ALA A 162 14.24 -5.52 -9.21
CA ALA A 162 15.45 -5.87 -8.47
C ALA A 162 15.19 -5.68 -6.98
N THR A 163 15.96 -6.40 -6.16
CA THR A 163 15.80 -6.40 -4.71
C THR A 163 17.14 -6.28 -4.01
N LYS A 164 17.12 -5.66 -2.82
CA LYS A 164 18.20 -5.70 -1.84
C LYS A 164 17.61 -6.05 -0.48
N LEU A 165 18.20 -7.02 0.19
CA LEU A 165 17.82 -7.35 1.56
C LEU A 165 18.12 -6.16 2.48
N LEU A 166 17.10 -5.68 3.20
CA LEU A 166 17.26 -4.67 4.26
C LEU A 166 17.59 -5.32 5.60
N GLY A 167 17.05 -6.51 5.85
CA GLY A 167 17.27 -7.26 7.07
C GLY A 167 16.16 -8.27 7.33
N GLN A 168 16.10 -8.75 8.55
CA GLN A 168 15.12 -9.72 9.02
C GLN A 168 14.26 -9.12 10.14
N LEU A 169 12.94 -9.28 10.05
CA LEU A 169 11.99 -8.85 11.06
C LEU A 169 11.67 -10.02 11.98
N GLU A 170 11.91 -9.82 13.26
CA GLU A 170 11.51 -10.74 14.32
C GLU A 170 10.17 -10.30 14.92
N PHE A 171 9.32 -11.27 15.21
CA PHE A 171 8.00 -11.04 15.78
C PHE A 171 7.85 -11.84 17.08
N VAL A 172 7.27 -11.21 18.08
CA VAL A 172 6.96 -11.81 19.38
C VAL A 172 5.47 -11.77 19.64
N PHE A 173 4.98 -12.77 20.38
CA PHE A 173 3.57 -12.79 20.78
C PHE A 173 3.38 -11.86 21.98
N ALA A 174 2.37 -10.98 21.89
CA ALA A 174 2.11 -9.98 22.90
C ALA A 174 0.63 -9.90 23.28
N VAL A 175 0.37 -9.62 24.53
CA VAL A 175 -0.98 -9.50 25.10
C VAL A 175 -1.06 -8.30 26.04
N ALA A 176 -2.26 -7.76 26.26
CA ALA A 176 -2.46 -6.75 27.29
C ALA A 176 -2.22 -7.33 28.71
N PRO A 177 -1.73 -6.53 29.69
CA PRO A 177 -1.48 -7.02 31.05
C PRO A 177 -2.72 -7.58 31.75
N HIS A 178 -3.90 -7.06 31.43
CA HIS A 178 -5.19 -7.51 31.98
C HIS A 178 -5.80 -8.69 31.21
N HIS A 179 -5.19 -9.12 30.09
CA HIS A 179 -5.68 -10.25 29.31
C HIS A 179 -5.46 -11.59 30.03
N ALA A 180 -6.36 -12.56 29.87
CA ALA A 180 -6.30 -13.84 30.56
C ALA A 180 -4.98 -14.61 30.28
N LEU A 181 -4.49 -14.57 29.03
CA LEU A 181 -3.23 -15.24 28.65
C LEU A 181 -1.99 -14.63 29.35
N ALA A 182 -2.07 -13.39 29.87
CA ALA A 182 -0.96 -12.77 30.58
C ALA A 182 -0.54 -13.57 31.82
N LYS A 183 -1.51 -14.25 32.47
CA LYS A 183 -1.32 -15.01 33.72
C LYS A 183 -1.00 -16.49 33.49
N LEU A 184 -1.11 -17.00 32.28
CA LEU A 184 -0.83 -18.40 31.98
C LEU A 184 0.67 -18.69 31.99
N GLN A 185 1.01 -19.92 32.37
CA GLN A 185 2.39 -20.42 32.33
C GLN A 185 2.89 -20.50 30.87
N GLU A 186 4.17 -20.21 30.69
CA GLU A 186 4.85 -20.29 29.40
C GLU A 186 5.56 -21.64 29.23
N PRO A 187 5.72 -22.10 27.97
CA PRO A 187 5.22 -21.47 26.72
C PRO A 187 3.70 -21.63 26.58
N LEU A 188 3.02 -20.64 25.95
CA LEU A 188 1.60 -20.75 25.62
C LEU A 188 1.41 -21.74 24.48
N GLU A 189 0.47 -22.68 24.67
CA GLU A 189 0.10 -23.65 23.66
C GLU A 189 -0.96 -23.09 22.68
N ASN A 190 -0.96 -23.56 21.44
CA ASN A 190 -1.95 -23.17 20.43
C ASN A 190 -3.39 -23.40 20.90
N GLN A 191 -3.66 -24.48 21.65
CA GLN A 191 -4.96 -24.80 22.25
C GLN A 191 -5.46 -23.76 23.25
N ASP A 192 -4.55 -22.97 23.86
CA ASP A 192 -4.91 -21.88 24.76
C ASP A 192 -5.07 -20.58 24.00
N ILE A 193 -4.24 -20.32 23.02
CA ILE A 193 -4.27 -19.10 22.19
C ILE A 193 -5.57 -19.07 21.35
N ILE A 194 -6.00 -20.19 20.75
CA ILE A 194 -7.16 -20.28 19.85
C ILE A 194 -8.49 -19.90 20.52
N LYS A 195 -8.57 -19.97 21.84
CA LYS A 195 -9.76 -19.58 22.62
C LYS A 195 -10.01 -18.07 22.62
N TYR A 196 -9.02 -17.29 22.21
CA TYR A 196 -9.05 -15.83 22.22
C TYR A 196 -8.94 -15.28 20.81
N ARG A 197 -9.54 -14.11 20.61
CA ARG A 197 -9.51 -13.39 19.34
C ARG A 197 -8.11 -13.00 18.95
N ALA A 198 -7.71 -13.29 17.72
CA ALA A 198 -6.52 -12.73 17.12
C ALA A 198 -6.79 -11.30 16.60
N VAL A 199 -5.80 -10.40 16.69
CA VAL A 199 -5.84 -9.14 15.97
C VAL A 199 -4.91 -9.24 14.77
N ALA A 200 -5.44 -8.97 13.56
CA ALA A 200 -4.71 -9.04 12.31
C ALA A 200 -4.78 -7.71 11.55
N ALA A 201 -3.63 -7.23 11.06
CA ALA A 201 -3.64 -6.13 10.10
C ALA A 201 -4.09 -6.65 8.72
N ALA A 202 -4.96 -5.90 8.04
CA ALA A 202 -5.45 -6.23 6.71
C ALA A 202 -4.33 -6.09 5.68
N ASP A 203 -4.18 -7.08 4.81
CA ASP A 203 -3.28 -6.96 3.65
C ASP A 203 -3.83 -5.91 2.68
N SER A 204 -3.00 -4.97 2.23
CA SER A 204 -3.39 -3.91 1.30
C SER A 204 -3.24 -4.29 -0.17
N SER A 205 -2.95 -5.57 -0.47
CA SER A 205 -2.91 -6.09 -1.84
C SER A 205 -4.26 -5.92 -2.54
N ARG A 206 -4.20 -5.55 -3.83
CA ARG A 206 -5.39 -5.38 -4.68
C ARG A 206 -5.50 -6.46 -5.75
N ASN A 207 -4.34 -6.91 -6.26
CA ASN A 207 -4.25 -7.88 -7.36
C ASN A 207 -3.59 -9.20 -6.92
N LEU A 208 -2.82 -9.18 -5.85
CA LEU A 208 -2.25 -10.39 -5.27
C LEU A 208 -3.21 -10.98 -4.22
N PRO A 209 -3.21 -12.31 -4.02
CA PRO A 209 -3.95 -12.92 -2.93
C PRO A 209 -3.55 -12.30 -1.58
N PRO A 210 -4.51 -11.92 -0.73
CA PRO A 210 -4.21 -11.31 0.56
C PRO A 210 -3.46 -12.30 1.45
N ARG A 211 -2.45 -11.79 2.16
CA ARG A 211 -1.65 -12.56 3.10
C ARG A 211 -2.18 -12.37 4.53
N THR A 212 -2.24 -13.44 5.27
CA THR A 212 -2.47 -13.42 6.71
C THR A 212 -1.30 -14.11 7.41
N SER A 213 -1.02 -13.72 8.65
CA SER A 213 0.09 -14.32 9.38
C SER A 213 -0.15 -14.30 10.88
N GLY A 214 0.17 -15.42 11.53
CA GLY A 214 0.07 -15.57 12.98
C GLY A 214 -1.37 -15.72 13.48
N ILE A 215 -2.27 -16.29 12.67
CA ILE A 215 -3.65 -16.64 13.01
C ILE A 215 -3.74 -18.16 13.00
N LEU A 216 -4.35 -18.76 14.00
CA LEU A 216 -4.61 -20.19 14.06
C LEU A 216 -5.88 -20.53 13.28
N SER A 217 -5.90 -21.72 12.68
CA SER A 217 -7.08 -22.18 11.93
C SER A 217 -8.31 -22.24 12.84
N GLY A 218 -9.39 -21.55 12.46
CA GLY A 218 -10.64 -21.48 13.25
C GLY A 218 -10.63 -20.47 14.39
N GLN A 219 -9.57 -19.70 14.57
CA GLN A 219 -9.51 -18.63 15.57
C GLN A 219 -10.41 -17.45 15.17
N ASP A 220 -11.13 -16.85 16.14
CA ASP A 220 -11.85 -15.58 15.93
C ASP A 220 -10.85 -14.45 15.63
N VAL A 221 -11.19 -13.55 14.70
CA VAL A 221 -10.25 -12.52 14.21
C VAL A 221 -10.90 -11.14 14.18
N LEU A 222 -10.25 -10.19 14.81
CA LEU A 222 -10.46 -8.75 14.58
C LEU A 222 -9.48 -8.28 13.50
N THR A 223 -10.00 -7.91 12.35
CA THR A 223 -9.18 -7.32 11.27
C THR A 223 -9.18 -5.80 11.40
N VAL A 224 -7.98 -5.22 11.41
CA VAL A 224 -7.72 -3.78 11.54
C VAL A 224 -6.89 -3.28 10.35
N PRO A 225 -6.91 -1.97 10.02
CA PRO A 225 -6.33 -1.48 8.76
C PRO A 225 -4.79 -1.57 8.68
N ASP A 226 -4.08 -1.46 9.82
CA ASP A 226 -2.63 -1.33 9.85
C ASP A 226 -2.02 -1.82 11.18
N MET A 227 -0.70 -1.80 11.27
CA MET A 227 0.03 -2.27 12.46
C MET A 227 -0.19 -1.38 13.67
N GLN A 228 -0.38 -0.07 13.49
CA GLN A 228 -0.66 0.84 14.60
C GLN A 228 -2.03 0.53 15.23
N SER A 229 -3.05 0.34 14.41
CA SER A 229 -4.39 -0.09 14.85
C SER A 229 -4.35 -1.46 15.52
N LYS A 230 -3.51 -2.37 15.01
CA LYS A 230 -3.29 -3.68 15.63
C LYS A 230 -2.69 -3.55 17.03
N LEU A 231 -1.65 -2.75 17.18
CA LEU A 231 -1.03 -2.48 18.47
C LEU A 231 -2.04 -1.90 19.47
N GLU A 232 -2.81 -0.90 19.06
CA GLU A 232 -3.82 -0.25 19.91
C GLU A 232 -4.92 -1.23 20.33
N ALA A 233 -5.39 -2.07 19.41
CA ALA A 233 -6.38 -3.10 19.72
C ALA A 233 -5.85 -4.12 20.75
N GLN A 234 -4.57 -4.52 20.64
CA GLN A 234 -3.95 -5.43 21.60
C GLN A 234 -3.76 -4.78 22.97
N ILE A 235 -3.30 -3.53 23.05
CA ILE A 235 -3.15 -2.78 24.31
C ILE A 235 -4.51 -2.67 25.02
N ASN A 236 -5.58 -2.45 24.26
CA ASN A 236 -6.95 -2.37 24.81
C ASN A 236 -7.56 -3.75 25.13
N GLY A 237 -6.82 -4.85 24.95
CA GLY A 237 -7.28 -6.20 25.28
C GLY A 237 -8.36 -6.75 24.33
N LEU A 238 -8.54 -6.15 23.13
CA LEU A 238 -9.53 -6.59 22.15
C LEU A 238 -9.14 -7.91 21.48
N GLY A 239 -7.89 -8.34 21.65
CA GLY A 239 -7.37 -9.61 21.16
C GLY A 239 -5.86 -9.69 21.35
N VAL A 240 -5.25 -10.73 20.76
CA VAL A 240 -3.84 -11.09 20.93
C VAL A 240 -3.16 -11.29 19.58
N GLY A 241 -1.82 -11.36 19.56
CA GLY A 241 -1.10 -11.69 18.33
C GLY A 241 0.33 -11.23 18.34
N TYR A 242 0.96 -11.41 17.19
CA TYR A 242 2.37 -11.10 16.99
C TYR A 242 2.58 -9.62 16.63
N LEU A 243 3.60 -9.02 17.22
CA LEU A 243 4.08 -7.67 16.92
C LEU A 243 5.60 -7.73 16.62
N PRO A 244 6.16 -6.78 15.83
CA PRO A 244 7.60 -6.63 15.71
C PRO A 244 8.24 -6.48 17.09
N ILE A 245 9.36 -7.15 17.31
CA ILE A 245 9.99 -7.22 18.65
C ILE A 245 10.34 -5.84 19.21
N GLN A 246 10.79 -4.91 18.36
CA GLN A 246 11.15 -3.54 18.78
C GLN A 246 9.91 -2.80 19.29
N LEU A 247 8.80 -2.91 18.57
CA LEU A 247 7.53 -2.30 18.95
C LEU A 247 6.98 -2.92 20.24
N ALA A 248 6.99 -4.25 20.35
CA ALA A 248 6.51 -4.96 21.51
C ALA A 248 7.34 -4.62 22.77
N ASN A 249 8.67 -4.56 22.66
CA ASN A 249 9.57 -4.21 23.76
C ASN A 249 9.31 -2.79 24.27
N ARG A 250 9.11 -1.82 23.38
CA ARG A 250 8.81 -0.44 23.76
C ARG A 250 7.55 -0.34 24.63
N TYR A 251 6.46 -0.99 24.20
CA TYR A 251 5.20 -0.94 24.94
C TYR A 251 5.18 -1.86 26.16
N ALA A 252 5.98 -2.92 26.17
CA ALA A 252 6.20 -3.75 27.35
C ALA A 252 6.97 -2.97 28.43
N ALA A 253 8.00 -2.19 28.07
CA ALA A 253 8.73 -1.34 29.00
C ALA A 253 7.83 -0.25 29.64
N GLN A 254 6.76 0.16 28.95
CA GLN A 254 5.74 1.09 29.48
C GLN A 254 4.64 0.39 30.30
N GLY A 255 4.67 -0.95 30.40
CA GLY A 255 3.64 -1.72 31.09
C GLY A 255 2.32 -1.89 30.32
N ASN A 256 2.30 -1.52 29.04
CA ASN A 256 1.10 -1.60 28.19
C ASN A 256 0.90 -2.97 27.55
N LEU A 257 1.96 -3.77 27.43
CA LEU A 257 1.96 -5.12 26.89
C LEU A 257 2.80 -6.06 27.75
N ILE A 258 2.50 -7.36 27.65
CA ILE A 258 3.31 -8.46 28.15
C ILE A 258 3.70 -9.33 26.96
N ILE A 259 5.00 -9.52 26.74
CA ILE A 259 5.51 -10.45 25.74
C ILE A 259 5.43 -11.86 26.34
N LYS A 260 4.90 -12.82 25.58
CA LYS A 260 4.73 -14.21 26.00
C LYS A 260 5.52 -15.14 25.08
N GLN A 261 6.18 -16.13 25.68
CA GLN A 261 6.71 -17.25 24.92
C GLN A 261 5.56 -18.15 24.46
N VAL A 262 5.66 -18.64 23.22
CA VAL A 262 4.68 -19.54 22.62
C VAL A 262 5.39 -20.82 22.15
N ALA A 263 4.70 -21.94 22.17
CA ALA A 263 5.26 -23.24 21.77
C ALA A 263 5.64 -23.26 20.27
N GLU A 264 4.86 -22.57 19.44
CA GLU A 264 5.11 -22.44 18.00
C GLU A 264 5.36 -20.97 17.64
N PRO A 265 6.62 -20.48 17.77
CA PRO A 265 6.94 -19.07 17.46
C PRO A 265 6.83 -18.80 15.96
N LYS A 266 6.48 -17.54 15.64
CA LYS A 266 6.47 -17.07 14.26
C LYS A 266 7.89 -17.03 13.70
N THR A 267 8.06 -17.51 12.48
CA THR A 267 9.34 -17.45 11.77
C THR A 267 9.77 -16.01 11.49
N ILE A 268 11.08 -15.79 11.54
CA ILE A 268 11.71 -14.52 11.14
C ILE A 268 11.44 -14.29 9.66
N ALA A 269 11.02 -13.08 9.32
CA ALA A 269 10.67 -12.72 7.94
C ALA A 269 11.72 -11.77 7.34
N PRO A 270 12.34 -12.11 6.18
CA PRO A 270 13.19 -11.17 5.46
C PRO A 270 12.34 -10.01 4.94
N THR A 271 12.97 -8.83 4.85
CA THR A 271 12.35 -7.63 4.29
C THR A 271 13.30 -6.96 3.33
N PHE A 272 12.76 -6.42 2.24
CA PHE A 272 13.54 -5.97 1.08
C PHE A 272 13.25 -4.51 0.74
N LEU A 273 14.28 -3.83 0.28
CA LEU A 273 14.15 -2.73 -0.67
C LEU A 273 13.98 -3.35 -2.06
N ALA A 274 12.91 -3.02 -2.76
CA ALA A 274 12.64 -3.54 -4.10
C ALA A 274 12.32 -2.38 -5.05
N TRP A 275 12.67 -2.51 -6.32
CA TRP A 275 12.37 -1.49 -7.32
C TRP A 275 12.15 -2.10 -8.69
N ARG A 276 11.30 -1.46 -9.46
CA ARG A 276 11.06 -1.87 -10.86
C ARG A 276 12.33 -1.67 -11.68
N ASN A 277 12.72 -2.73 -12.37
CA ASN A 277 13.86 -2.73 -13.27
C ASN A 277 13.39 -2.95 -14.70
N ASN A 278 13.29 -1.87 -15.46
CA ASN A 278 12.99 -2.02 -16.90
C ASN A 278 14.27 -2.39 -17.65
N ARG A 279 14.38 -3.66 -18.02
CA ARG A 279 15.56 -4.20 -18.73
C ARG A 279 15.93 -3.44 -20.01
N LYS A 280 14.95 -2.77 -20.67
CA LYS A 280 15.18 -2.07 -21.95
C LYS A 280 15.65 -0.62 -21.76
N THR A 281 15.21 0.06 -20.72
CA THR A 281 15.43 1.51 -20.56
C THR A 281 16.18 1.89 -19.29
N GLY A 282 16.43 0.92 -18.41
CA GLY A 282 17.07 1.17 -17.13
C GLY A 282 16.20 2.05 -16.21
N ILE A 283 16.82 2.59 -15.17
CA ILE A 283 16.25 3.58 -14.26
C ILE A 283 16.89 4.95 -14.53
N GLY A 284 16.13 6.03 -14.38
CA GLY A 284 16.63 7.39 -14.62
C GLY A 284 17.41 7.93 -13.43
N LYS A 285 17.96 9.15 -13.60
CA LYS A 285 18.88 9.78 -12.65
C LYS A 285 18.26 10.04 -11.28
N ALA A 286 16.98 10.42 -11.23
CA ALA A 286 16.28 10.69 -9.98
C ALA A 286 16.08 9.42 -9.16
N GLN A 287 15.63 8.33 -9.78
CA GLN A 287 15.48 7.04 -9.10
C GLN A 287 16.84 6.45 -8.68
N GLN A 288 17.88 6.55 -9.52
CA GLN A 288 19.25 6.13 -9.15
C GLN A 288 19.75 6.86 -7.90
N TRP A 289 19.52 8.19 -7.83
CA TRP A 289 19.90 9.00 -6.70
C TRP A 289 19.21 8.55 -5.40
N LEU A 290 17.90 8.26 -5.46
CA LEU A 290 17.12 7.73 -4.34
C LEU A 290 17.63 6.36 -3.89
N LEU A 291 17.77 5.42 -4.82
CA LEU A 291 18.21 4.05 -4.52
C LEU A 291 19.59 4.04 -3.85
N LYS A 292 20.55 4.81 -4.37
CA LYS A 292 21.90 4.92 -3.81
C LYS A 292 21.90 5.34 -2.33
N ARG A 293 20.86 6.07 -1.88
CA ARG A 293 20.72 6.50 -0.48
C ARG A 293 19.88 5.55 0.33
N LEU A 294 18.80 5.05 -0.22
CA LEU A 294 17.96 4.03 0.41
C LEU A 294 18.75 2.76 0.72
N GLU A 295 19.68 2.39 -0.16
CA GLU A 295 20.57 1.24 0.04
C GLU A 295 21.55 1.40 1.22
N LYS A 296 21.74 2.61 1.73
CA LYS A 296 22.60 2.89 2.88
C LYS A 296 21.83 2.88 4.20
N LEU A 297 20.49 3.01 4.16
CA LEU A 297 19.66 2.93 5.36
C LEU A 297 19.65 1.51 5.88
N THR A 298 19.80 1.39 7.18
CA THR A 298 19.68 0.10 7.90
C THR A 298 18.22 -0.17 8.24
N LEU A 299 17.91 -1.44 8.49
CA LEU A 299 16.57 -1.82 8.94
C LEU A 299 16.22 -1.14 10.28
N GLU A 300 17.19 -1.01 11.17
CA GLU A 300 17.02 -0.39 12.48
C GLU A 300 16.62 1.09 12.37
N GLU A 301 17.26 1.86 11.48
CA GLU A 301 16.91 3.25 11.22
C GLU A 301 15.49 3.42 10.63
N LEU A 302 15.02 2.40 9.92
CA LEU A 302 13.71 2.43 9.24
C LEU A 302 12.57 1.96 10.13
N LEU A 303 12.82 1.14 11.16
CA LEU A 303 11.76 0.63 12.02
C LEU A 303 11.17 1.73 12.92
N ILE A 304 9.89 1.57 13.25
CA ILE A 304 9.21 2.40 14.26
C ILE A 304 9.76 2.00 15.62
N HIS A 305 10.46 2.93 16.26
CA HIS A 305 11.00 2.79 17.62
C HIS A 305 10.02 3.34 18.65
#